data_21d3a7385b453189d49ac73e97bb2737
#
_entry.id   21d3a7385b453189d49ac73e97bb2737
#
_cell.length_a   1.000
_cell.length_b   1.000
_cell.length_c   1.000
_cell.angle_alpha   90.00
_cell.angle_beta   90.00
_cell.angle_gamma   90.00
#
_symmetry.space_group_name_H-M   'P 1'
#
loop_
_entity.id
_entity.type
_entity.pdbx_description
1 polymer ?
#
loop_
_entity_poly.entity_id
_entity_poly.type
_entity_poly.pdbx_seq_one_letter_code
_entity_poly.pdbx_strand_id
1 'polypeptide(L)'
;MKKNNHKKNIGFIYMIKEIYPMSFKASPVYSVLLQIINILTGLANGVILLATQWFFDAALQASSGGETLKSVLLVLGIFVSLKLAATIFEGVRQYLVEVHNSRVMAYMMSEIHKKSAKIDPIMYEDPAYLDDINKAANGVGSAIYFNYVTSCIITFHLPYFIFLSVYLTKLHPALVLCLLFVFIPVLVSHLFRSSLYAKMEDDSAPIRRQVAAYSDACSGKSFYKETRALGAFGYFQKLLKGSVKSLNAVVWGTQKKVAIVDFVFNTLHLLGYVGVFGLAFIFMLRGEISVGAFAAVFTAIDTMFASMEYLIGSHIGSITDGMGEIRNFLEFLRISPSRRDIQQLDKKCEIRMQNVSFRYPNADVEVLRDVNLLVQPGETIAIVGENGAGKSTLVKLLMGLYTPSTGIVEYGDTDIKCVEYSALFDRMSGVFQKYSKYALSLKDNVMISDFNAPDSNDRIEKSLGDVHVDKDDLSVFPDGLDTMLSREFDGVDLSGGQWQRIAIARGIYRDSDLIILDEPTAAIDPIEESNIYREFAHMAEGKTAIIVTHRIGSAKIADRIVVMKNGEIAETGTHEQLVAQNGVYANMYEAQSKWY
;
A
#
# COMPACT_ATOMS: atom_id res chain seq x y z
N MET A 1 8.92 19.89 -12.00
CA MET A 1 8.01 20.37 -10.93
C MET A 1 8.84 20.71 -9.69
N LYS A 2 8.79 21.97 -9.21
CA LYS A 2 9.45 22.36 -7.97
C LYS A 2 8.84 21.52 -6.84
N LYS A 3 9.67 20.72 -6.13
CA LYS A 3 9.29 20.15 -4.83
C LYS A 3 8.72 21.29 -4.00
N ASN A 4 7.40 21.38 -3.93
CA ASN A 4 6.74 22.32 -3.04
C ASN A 4 7.11 21.93 -1.62
N ASN A 5 8.05 22.67 -1.05
CA ASN A 5 8.54 22.58 0.31
C ASN A 5 7.44 22.99 1.33
N HIS A 6 6.24 22.48 1.17
CA HIS A 6 5.21 22.50 2.21
C HIS A 6 5.19 21.17 2.96
N LYS A 7 6.34 20.78 3.53
CA LYS A 7 6.31 19.92 4.73
C LYS A 7 5.68 20.75 5.85
N LYS A 8 4.36 20.97 5.79
CA LYS A 8 3.61 21.40 6.97
C LYS A 8 3.86 20.33 8.02
N ASN A 9 4.38 20.77 9.16
CA ASN A 9 4.62 19.89 10.30
C ASN A 9 3.29 19.20 10.65
N ILE A 10 3.12 17.96 10.21
CA ILE A 10 1.95 17.15 10.56
C ILE A 10 2.15 16.78 12.03
N GLY A 11 1.56 17.57 12.90
CA GLY A 11 1.63 17.38 14.34
C GLY A 11 0.64 16.32 14.82
N PHE A 12 0.81 15.85 16.05
CA PHE A 12 -0.02 14.83 16.69
C PHE A 12 -1.53 15.15 16.65
N ILE A 13 -1.92 16.38 16.94
CA ILE A 13 -3.33 16.81 16.90
C ILE A 13 -3.92 16.73 15.49
N TYR A 14 -3.11 17.02 14.48
CA TYR A 14 -3.54 16.90 13.09
C TYR A 14 -3.79 15.43 12.72
N MET A 15 -2.92 14.50 13.13
CA MET A 15 -3.10 13.06 12.91
C MET A 15 -4.42 12.57 13.51
N ILE A 16 -4.75 13.00 14.75
CA ILE A 16 -6.03 12.66 15.37
C ILE A 16 -7.20 13.16 14.52
N LYS A 17 -7.17 14.40 14.05
CA LYS A 17 -8.24 15.02 13.27
C LYS A 17 -8.50 14.32 11.93
N GLU A 18 -7.50 13.71 11.33
CA GLU A 18 -7.65 13.00 10.05
C GLU A 18 -7.97 11.51 10.25
N ILE A 19 -7.23 10.83 11.14
CA ILE A 19 -7.33 9.37 11.29
C ILE A 19 -8.63 8.97 12.00
N TYR A 20 -9.03 9.71 13.03
CA TYR A 20 -10.21 9.35 13.82
C TYR A 20 -11.51 9.36 13.00
N PRO A 21 -11.80 10.40 12.17
CA PRO A 21 -12.96 10.37 11.28
C PRO A 21 -12.89 9.26 10.23
N MET A 22 -11.70 8.93 9.71
CA MET A 22 -11.54 7.81 8.76
C MET A 22 -11.88 6.48 9.41
N SER A 23 -11.38 6.26 10.63
CA SER A 23 -11.68 5.07 11.43
C SER A 23 -13.17 4.96 11.75
N PHE A 24 -13.80 6.08 12.11
CA PHE A 24 -15.26 6.13 12.37
C PHE A 24 -16.09 5.85 11.11
N LYS A 25 -15.71 6.44 9.96
CA LYS A 25 -16.40 6.19 8.67
C LYS A 25 -16.31 4.73 8.24
N ALA A 26 -15.15 4.10 8.47
CA ALA A 26 -14.92 2.70 8.12
C ALA A 26 -15.86 1.74 8.87
N SER A 27 -16.14 2.04 10.14
CA SER A 27 -16.87 1.12 11.02
C SER A 27 -17.57 1.85 12.17
N PRO A 28 -18.65 2.63 11.92
CA PRO A 28 -19.25 3.51 12.93
C PRO A 28 -19.79 2.75 14.15
N VAL A 29 -20.50 1.65 13.93
CA VAL A 29 -21.08 0.85 15.00
C VAL A 29 -20.01 0.25 15.91
N TYR A 30 -18.98 -0.36 15.31
CA TYR A 30 -17.89 -0.96 16.11
C TYR A 30 -17.02 0.09 16.79
N SER A 31 -16.85 1.28 16.19
CA SER A 31 -16.16 2.41 16.84
C SER A 31 -16.88 2.81 18.14
N VAL A 32 -18.22 2.96 18.12
CA VAL A 32 -19.00 3.33 19.30
C VAL A 32 -18.97 2.21 20.34
N LEU A 33 -19.22 0.96 19.93
CA LEU A 33 -19.21 -0.18 20.84
C LEU A 33 -17.85 -0.35 21.54
N LEU A 34 -16.75 -0.14 20.80
CA LEU A 34 -15.41 -0.21 21.34
C LEU A 34 -15.17 0.86 22.41
N GLN A 35 -15.64 2.10 22.20
CA GLN A 35 -15.50 3.16 23.19
C GLN A 35 -16.30 2.83 24.46
N ILE A 36 -17.53 2.33 24.31
CA ILE A 36 -18.39 1.95 25.44
C ILE A 36 -17.73 0.81 26.26
N ILE A 37 -17.27 -0.25 25.60
CA ILE A 37 -16.67 -1.39 26.29
C ILE A 37 -15.33 -1.00 26.95
N ASN A 38 -14.55 -0.11 26.36
CA ASN A 38 -13.32 0.43 26.95
C ASN A 38 -13.64 1.15 28.28
N ILE A 39 -14.65 2.03 28.30
CA ILE A 39 -15.06 2.76 29.50
C ILE A 39 -15.56 1.77 30.57
N LEU A 40 -16.40 0.83 30.18
CA LEU A 40 -16.92 -0.19 31.12
C LEU A 40 -15.80 -1.04 31.71
N THR A 41 -14.83 -1.46 30.90
CA THR A 41 -13.68 -2.24 31.37
C THR A 41 -12.78 -1.42 32.31
N GLY A 42 -12.54 -0.16 32.01
CA GLY A 42 -11.77 0.75 32.88
C GLY A 42 -12.44 0.97 34.23
N LEU A 43 -13.76 1.23 34.24
CA LEU A 43 -14.54 1.39 35.47
C LEU A 43 -14.66 0.07 36.26
N ALA A 44 -14.85 -1.06 35.59
CA ALA A 44 -14.90 -2.37 36.25
C ALA A 44 -13.61 -2.66 37.01
N ASN A 45 -12.44 -2.38 36.45
CA ASN A 45 -11.17 -2.52 37.12
C ASN A 45 -11.08 -1.62 38.37
N GLY A 46 -11.63 -0.38 38.32
CA GLY A 46 -11.72 0.48 39.48
C GLY A 46 -12.64 -0.10 40.60
N VAL A 47 -13.83 -0.60 40.23
CA VAL A 47 -14.78 -1.18 41.19
C VAL A 47 -14.24 -2.45 41.84
N ILE A 48 -13.43 -3.23 41.11
CA ILE A 48 -12.75 -4.41 41.67
C ILE A 48 -11.85 -4.03 42.85
N LEU A 49 -11.23 -2.85 42.88
CA LEU A 49 -10.42 -2.38 44.00
C LEU A 49 -11.26 -2.23 45.28
N LEU A 50 -12.46 -1.62 45.15
CA LEU A 50 -13.39 -1.51 46.28
C LEU A 50 -13.85 -2.88 46.78
N ALA A 51 -14.17 -3.79 45.87
CA ALA A 51 -14.57 -5.15 46.23
C ALA A 51 -13.42 -5.92 46.90
N THR A 52 -12.17 -5.67 46.50
CA THR A 52 -10.98 -6.25 47.16
C THR A 52 -10.87 -5.73 48.60
N GLN A 53 -11.02 -4.44 48.83
CA GLN A 53 -11.00 -3.84 50.16
C GLN A 53 -12.10 -4.46 51.03
N TRP A 54 -13.35 -4.48 50.58
CA TRP A 54 -14.49 -5.04 51.33
C TRP A 54 -14.29 -6.50 51.69
N PHE A 55 -13.75 -7.29 50.74
CA PHE A 55 -13.49 -8.70 51.03
C PHE A 55 -12.48 -8.92 52.15
N PHE A 56 -11.34 -8.21 52.13
CA PHE A 56 -10.33 -8.35 53.16
C PHE A 56 -10.78 -7.78 54.52
N ASP A 57 -11.52 -6.67 54.52
CA ASP A 57 -12.07 -6.08 55.74
C ASP A 57 -13.13 -7.00 56.37
N ALA A 58 -14.04 -7.59 55.59
CA ALA A 58 -15.03 -8.56 56.07
C ALA A 58 -14.38 -9.86 56.58
N ALA A 59 -13.35 -10.36 55.90
CA ALA A 59 -12.61 -11.54 56.30
C ALA A 59 -11.89 -11.33 57.67
N LEU A 60 -11.32 -10.16 57.88
CA LEU A 60 -10.66 -9.84 59.14
C LEU A 60 -11.67 -9.66 60.28
N GLN A 61 -12.80 -8.99 60.03
CA GLN A 61 -13.87 -8.84 61.04
C GLN A 61 -14.49 -10.20 61.44
N ALA A 62 -14.65 -11.09 60.50
CA ALA A 62 -15.13 -12.45 60.80
C ALA A 62 -14.14 -13.25 61.66
N SER A 63 -12.82 -13.08 61.44
CA SER A 63 -11.80 -13.76 62.26
C SER A 63 -11.74 -13.24 63.69
N SER A 64 -12.17 -11.99 63.92
CA SER A 64 -12.29 -11.38 65.27
C SER A 64 -13.65 -11.59 65.94
N GLY A 65 -14.55 -12.33 65.30
CA GLY A 65 -15.89 -12.62 65.86
C GLY A 65 -16.92 -11.52 65.62
N GLY A 66 -16.59 -10.46 64.85
CA GLY A 66 -17.48 -9.33 64.57
C GLY A 66 -18.46 -9.56 63.42
N GLU A 67 -18.17 -10.49 62.50
CA GLU A 67 -19.05 -10.82 61.35
C GLU A 67 -19.26 -12.33 61.20
N THR A 68 -20.29 -12.74 60.47
CA THR A 68 -20.61 -14.13 60.21
C THR A 68 -19.90 -14.63 58.94
N LEU A 69 -19.56 -15.92 58.92
CA LEU A 69 -19.00 -16.56 57.71
C LEU A 69 -19.88 -16.32 56.48
N LYS A 70 -21.19 -16.17 56.67
CA LYS A 70 -22.17 -15.93 55.61
C LYS A 70 -21.96 -14.57 54.93
N SER A 71 -21.63 -13.51 55.69
CA SER A 71 -21.32 -12.18 55.12
C SER A 71 -20.02 -12.20 54.29
N VAL A 72 -18.98 -12.89 54.76
CA VAL A 72 -17.72 -13.06 54.01
C VAL A 72 -17.95 -13.78 52.69
N LEU A 73 -18.74 -14.88 52.69
CA LEU A 73 -19.07 -15.62 51.48
C LEU A 73 -19.87 -14.78 50.47
N LEU A 74 -20.76 -13.90 50.96
CA LEU A 74 -21.50 -12.98 50.09
C LEU A 74 -20.58 -11.96 49.40
N VAL A 75 -19.68 -11.31 50.16
CA VAL A 75 -18.71 -10.37 49.61
C VAL A 75 -17.74 -11.05 48.65
N LEU A 76 -17.29 -12.28 48.95
CA LEU A 76 -16.50 -13.09 48.03
C LEU A 76 -17.26 -13.36 46.73
N GLY A 77 -18.56 -13.71 46.82
CA GLY A 77 -19.40 -13.93 45.65
C GLY A 77 -19.51 -12.67 44.75
N ILE A 78 -19.64 -11.49 45.36
CA ILE A 78 -19.63 -10.21 44.64
C ILE A 78 -18.27 -9.98 43.95
N PHE A 79 -17.17 -10.16 44.68
CA PHE A 79 -15.81 -9.99 44.14
C PHE A 79 -15.55 -10.92 42.94
N VAL A 80 -15.89 -12.21 43.08
CA VAL A 80 -15.72 -13.18 41.96
C VAL A 80 -16.59 -12.81 40.77
N SER A 81 -17.85 -12.38 40.99
CA SER A 81 -18.77 -11.97 39.94
C SER A 81 -18.24 -10.74 39.19
N LEU A 82 -17.67 -9.75 39.89
CA LEU A 82 -17.06 -8.57 39.28
C LEU A 82 -15.80 -8.94 38.46
N LYS A 83 -14.96 -9.84 39.00
CA LYS A 83 -13.79 -10.34 38.25
C LYS A 83 -14.20 -11.07 36.99
N LEU A 84 -15.22 -11.93 37.06
CA LEU A 84 -15.77 -12.64 35.91
C LEU A 84 -16.31 -11.66 34.84
N ALA A 85 -17.10 -10.67 35.27
CA ALA A 85 -17.62 -9.65 34.39
C ALA A 85 -16.50 -8.85 33.70
N ALA A 86 -15.45 -8.45 34.43
CA ALA A 86 -14.31 -7.76 33.84
C ALA A 86 -13.55 -8.63 32.82
N THR A 87 -13.41 -9.94 33.09
CA THR A 87 -12.81 -10.87 32.12
C THR A 87 -13.65 -11.01 30.86
N ILE A 88 -14.98 -11.07 31.00
CA ILE A 88 -15.90 -11.10 29.84
C ILE A 88 -15.78 -9.79 29.04
N PHE A 89 -15.80 -8.63 29.72
CA PHE A 89 -15.62 -7.34 29.04
C PHE A 89 -14.30 -7.26 28.29
N GLU A 90 -13.22 -7.75 28.87
CA GLU A 90 -11.91 -7.78 28.19
C GLU A 90 -11.92 -8.69 26.95
N GLY A 91 -12.54 -9.87 27.02
CA GLY A 91 -12.70 -10.76 25.86
C GLY A 91 -13.54 -10.11 24.75
N VAL A 92 -14.67 -9.46 25.11
CA VAL A 92 -15.50 -8.73 24.15
C VAL A 92 -14.73 -7.55 23.55
N ARG A 93 -13.97 -6.82 24.35
CA ARG A 93 -13.12 -5.71 23.91
C ARG A 93 -12.12 -6.18 22.86
N GLN A 94 -11.41 -7.28 23.12
CA GLN A 94 -10.41 -7.81 22.20
C GLN A 94 -11.03 -8.24 20.86
N TYR A 95 -12.17 -8.91 20.91
CA TYR A 95 -12.93 -9.26 19.70
C TYR A 95 -13.33 -8.02 18.88
N LEU A 96 -13.88 -6.99 19.55
CA LEU A 96 -14.29 -5.74 18.87
C LEU A 96 -13.10 -5.00 18.27
N VAL A 97 -11.93 -5.01 18.93
CA VAL A 97 -10.69 -4.41 18.40
C VAL A 97 -10.28 -5.07 17.09
N GLU A 98 -10.24 -6.40 17.03
CA GLU A 98 -9.83 -7.13 15.83
C GLU A 98 -10.77 -6.86 14.65
N VAL A 99 -12.08 -6.95 14.87
CA VAL A 99 -13.09 -6.67 13.83
C VAL A 99 -13.01 -5.21 13.36
N HIS A 100 -12.86 -4.27 14.30
CA HIS A 100 -12.74 -2.85 13.98
C HIS A 100 -11.47 -2.56 13.16
N ASN A 101 -10.32 -3.04 13.60
CA ASN A 101 -9.03 -2.83 12.94
C ASN A 101 -9.02 -3.39 11.52
N SER A 102 -9.58 -4.60 11.31
CA SER A 102 -9.69 -5.20 9.99
C SER A 102 -10.51 -4.36 9.01
N ARG A 103 -11.65 -3.79 9.48
CA ARG A 103 -12.50 -2.91 8.66
C ARG A 103 -11.82 -1.58 8.35
N VAL A 104 -11.15 -0.99 9.34
CA VAL A 104 -10.40 0.26 9.16
C VAL A 104 -9.25 0.07 8.19
N MET A 105 -8.55 -1.07 8.28
CA MET A 105 -7.48 -1.43 7.35
C MET A 105 -7.99 -1.50 5.91
N ALA A 106 -9.07 -2.24 5.69
CA ALA A 106 -9.70 -2.36 4.37
C ALA A 106 -10.12 -1.00 3.81
N TYR A 107 -10.71 -0.14 4.64
CA TYR A 107 -11.12 1.21 4.25
C TYR A 107 -9.93 2.09 3.88
N MET A 108 -8.89 2.16 4.74
CA MET A 108 -7.71 3.00 4.50
C MET A 108 -6.92 2.54 3.28
N MET A 109 -6.76 1.23 3.08
CA MET A 109 -6.14 0.68 1.86
C MET A 109 -6.97 1.02 0.61
N SER A 110 -8.29 0.91 0.68
CA SER A 110 -9.19 1.34 -0.41
C SER A 110 -9.01 2.82 -0.77
N GLU A 111 -8.83 3.70 0.21
CA GLU A 111 -8.57 5.13 -0.05
C GLU A 111 -7.23 5.37 -0.75
N ILE A 112 -6.18 4.59 -0.42
CA ILE A 112 -4.90 4.62 -1.16
C ILE A 112 -5.14 4.20 -2.61
N HIS A 113 -5.83 3.09 -2.86
CA HIS A 113 -6.09 2.58 -4.22
C HIS A 113 -6.95 3.54 -5.04
N LYS A 114 -8.02 4.08 -4.46
CA LYS A 114 -8.84 5.12 -5.11
C LYS A 114 -8.03 6.37 -5.45
N LYS A 115 -7.09 6.73 -4.58
CA LYS A 115 -6.20 7.86 -4.82
C LYS A 115 -5.22 7.57 -5.94
N SER A 116 -4.57 6.41 -5.91
CA SER A 116 -3.64 5.97 -6.94
C SER A 116 -4.29 5.92 -8.33
N ALA A 117 -5.55 5.47 -8.41
CA ALA A 117 -6.30 5.42 -9.67
C ALA A 117 -6.58 6.80 -10.30
N LYS A 118 -6.53 7.89 -9.50
CA LYS A 118 -6.80 9.26 -9.96
C LYS A 118 -5.55 10.10 -10.23
N ILE A 119 -4.38 9.52 -10.09
CA ILE A 119 -3.09 10.20 -10.31
C ILE A 119 -2.65 9.96 -11.75
N ASP A 120 -1.97 10.96 -12.32
CA ASP A 120 -1.46 10.87 -13.68
C ASP A 120 -0.57 9.64 -13.89
N PRO A 121 -0.81 8.83 -14.93
CA PRO A 121 -0.03 7.61 -15.18
C PRO A 121 1.47 7.86 -15.32
N ILE A 122 1.89 9.05 -15.77
CA ILE A 122 3.32 9.40 -15.85
C ILE A 122 4.03 9.38 -14.51
N MET A 123 3.32 9.56 -13.39
CA MET A 123 3.90 9.51 -12.04
C MET A 123 4.44 8.12 -11.71
N TYR A 124 3.89 7.06 -12.33
CA TYR A 124 4.39 5.70 -12.19
C TYR A 124 5.75 5.44 -12.85
N GLU A 125 6.22 6.36 -13.70
CA GLU A 125 7.60 6.36 -14.23
C GLU A 125 8.61 6.99 -13.26
N ASP A 126 8.14 7.66 -12.19
CA ASP A 126 9.00 8.24 -11.15
C ASP A 126 9.18 7.24 -9.99
N PRO A 127 10.41 6.71 -9.78
CA PRO A 127 10.69 5.81 -8.67
C PRO A 127 10.34 6.40 -7.30
N ALA A 128 10.42 7.73 -7.15
CA ALA A 128 10.07 8.39 -5.90
C ALA A 128 8.57 8.28 -5.59
N TYR A 129 7.72 8.32 -6.61
CA TYR A 129 6.28 8.14 -6.44
C TYR A 129 5.92 6.70 -6.06
N LEU A 130 6.57 5.70 -6.67
CA LEU A 130 6.38 4.29 -6.30
C LEU A 130 6.79 4.02 -4.84
N ASP A 131 7.88 4.67 -4.40
CA ASP A 131 8.31 4.62 -3.00
C ASP A 131 7.28 5.29 -2.07
N ASP A 132 6.67 6.40 -2.49
CA ASP A 132 5.63 7.09 -1.72
C ASP A 132 4.35 6.25 -1.57
N ILE A 133 3.93 5.49 -2.60
CA ILE A 133 2.82 4.52 -2.50
C ILE A 133 3.14 3.45 -1.45
N ASN A 134 4.32 2.84 -1.54
CA ASN A 134 4.74 1.79 -0.63
C ASN A 134 4.81 2.29 0.82
N LYS A 135 5.38 3.48 1.03
CA LYS A 135 5.42 4.14 2.34
C LYS A 135 4.03 4.45 2.88
N ALA A 136 3.11 4.88 2.02
CA ALA A 136 1.72 5.14 2.41
C ALA A 136 1.02 3.84 2.82
N ALA A 137 1.19 2.76 2.07
CA ALA A 137 0.61 1.45 2.41
C ALA A 137 1.13 0.92 3.75
N ASN A 138 2.44 1.02 4.01
CA ASN A 138 3.03 0.66 5.30
C ASN A 138 2.48 1.54 6.44
N GLY A 139 2.21 2.81 6.16
CA GLY A 139 1.67 3.77 7.13
C GLY A 139 0.25 3.46 7.61
N VAL A 140 -0.52 2.63 6.90
CA VAL A 140 -1.88 2.23 7.31
C VAL A 140 -1.85 1.47 8.64
N GLY A 141 -0.94 0.50 8.79
CA GLY A 141 -0.78 -0.26 10.04
C GLY A 141 -0.50 0.65 11.24
N SER A 142 0.42 1.58 11.07
CA SER A 142 0.78 2.58 12.10
C SER A 142 -0.37 3.54 12.40
N ALA A 143 -1.17 3.93 11.41
CA ALA A 143 -2.35 4.78 11.60
C ALA A 143 -3.46 4.07 12.39
N ILE A 144 -3.70 2.78 12.14
CA ILE A 144 -4.66 1.95 12.90
C ILE A 144 -4.20 1.82 14.34
N TYR A 145 -2.93 1.51 14.54
CA TYR A 145 -2.36 1.38 15.88
C TYR A 145 -2.44 2.69 16.67
N PHE A 146 -2.12 3.81 16.03
CA PHE A 146 -2.28 5.15 16.59
C PHE A 146 -3.72 5.44 17.04
N ASN A 147 -4.70 5.11 16.19
CA ASN A 147 -6.13 5.27 16.52
C ASN A 147 -6.52 4.41 17.71
N TYR A 148 -6.09 3.13 17.72
CA TYR A 148 -6.37 2.19 18.82
C TYR A 148 -5.80 2.72 20.14
N VAL A 149 -4.53 3.08 20.18
CA VAL A 149 -3.87 3.55 21.40
C VAL A 149 -4.47 4.85 21.91
N THR A 150 -4.71 5.82 21.02
CA THR A 150 -5.34 7.09 21.40
C THR A 150 -6.73 6.87 21.99
N SER A 151 -7.51 5.96 21.39
CA SER A 151 -8.80 5.56 21.94
C SER A 151 -8.66 4.92 23.33
N CYS A 152 -7.74 3.96 23.49
CA CYS A 152 -7.51 3.30 24.79
C CYS A 152 -7.06 4.29 25.88
N ILE A 153 -6.21 5.24 25.55
CA ILE A 153 -5.78 6.27 26.52
C ILE A 153 -6.97 7.05 27.03
N ILE A 154 -7.85 7.52 26.14
CA ILE A 154 -8.96 8.40 26.48
C ILE A 154 -10.11 7.63 27.15
N THR A 155 -10.45 6.44 26.67
CA THR A 155 -11.70 5.76 27.08
C THR A 155 -11.52 4.62 28.06
N PHE A 156 -10.29 4.06 28.20
CA PHE A 156 -9.97 3.04 29.17
C PHE A 156 -9.07 3.57 30.30
N HIS A 157 -7.87 4.06 29.95
CA HIS A 157 -6.88 4.44 30.98
C HIS A 157 -7.28 5.70 31.75
N LEU A 158 -7.79 6.73 31.08
CA LEU A 158 -8.16 7.96 31.75
C LEU A 158 -9.29 7.77 32.78
N PRO A 159 -10.41 7.11 32.49
CA PRO A 159 -11.44 6.79 33.50
C PRO A 159 -10.91 5.95 34.66
N TYR A 160 -10.07 4.94 34.38
CA TYR A 160 -9.45 4.11 35.40
C TYR A 160 -8.55 4.92 36.33
N PHE A 161 -7.66 5.76 35.79
CA PHE A 161 -6.77 6.58 36.61
C PHE A 161 -7.47 7.68 37.40
N ILE A 162 -8.54 8.27 36.86
CA ILE A 162 -9.40 9.19 37.62
C ILE A 162 -10.01 8.46 38.81
N PHE A 163 -10.60 7.28 38.59
CA PHE A 163 -11.17 6.48 39.67
C PHE A 163 -10.13 6.14 40.74
N LEU A 164 -8.98 5.65 40.32
CA LEU A 164 -7.87 5.28 41.21
C LEU A 164 -7.37 6.49 42.02
N SER A 165 -7.20 7.65 41.38
CA SER A 165 -6.76 8.87 42.06
C SER A 165 -7.75 9.33 43.12
N VAL A 166 -9.06 9.28 42.83
CA VAL A 166 -10.11 9.60 43.80
C VAL A 166 -10.12 8.61 44.95
N TYR A 167 -9.98 7.31 44.67
CA TYR A 167 -9.91 6.27 45.69
C TYR A 167 -8.72 6.47 46.65
N LEU A 168 -7.52 6.65 46.08
CA LEU A 168 -6.30 6.83 46.88
C LEU A 168 -6.32 8.14 47.70
N THR A 169 -6.86 9.22 47.15
CA THR A 169 -7.00 10.50 47.86
C THR A 169 -7.92 10.37 49.08
N LYS A 170 -9.00 9.59 48.96
CA LYS A 170 -9.90 9.28 50.10
C LYS A 170 -9.25 8.43 51.18
N LEU A 171 -8.33 7.54 50.83
CA LEU A 171 -7.57 6.75 51.80
C LEU A 171 -6.52 7.63 52.49
N HIS A 172 -5.60 8.20 51.76
CA HIS A 172 -4.61 9.14 52.23
C HIS A 172 -3.97 9.96 51.08
N PRO A 173 -3.98 11.31 51.11
CA PRO A 173 -3.48 12.13 50.01
C PRO A 173 -2.00 11.87 49.62
N ALA A 174 -1.16 11.49 50.58
CA ALA A 174 0.25 11.19 50.33
C ALA A 174 0.43 10.00 49.37
N LEU A 175 -0.50 9.06 49.29
CA LEU A 175 -0.42 7.90 48.40
C LEU A 175 -0.49 8.35 46.90
N VAL A 176 -1.29 9.38 46.60
CA VAL A 176 -1.36 9.94 45.25
C VAL A 176 -0.07 10.62 44.85
N LEU A 177 0.54 11.41 45.76
CA LEU A 177 1.82 12.07 45.50
C LEU A 177 2.94 11.07 45.24
N CYS A 178 3.00 9.97 46.00
CA CYS A 178 3.99 8.91 45.80
C CYS A 178 3.86 8.25 44.44
N LEU A 179 2.65 8.11 43.89
CA LEU A 179 2.45 7.56 42.55
C LEU A 179 3.12 8.41 41.48
N LEU A 180 3.06 9.75 41.59
CA LEU A 180 3.72 10.63 40.64
C LEU A 180 5.24 10.39 40.58
N PHE A 181 5.88 10.15 41.72
CA PHE A 181 7.31 9.84 41.79
C PHE A 181 7.68 8.51 41.11
N VAL A 182 6.75 7.57 41.05
CA VAL A 182 6.97 6.29 40.40
C VAL A 182 6.81 6.38 38.88
N PHE A 183 5.96 7.27 38.37
CA PHE A 183 5.77 7.48 36.93
C PHE A 183 6.95 8.17 36.26
N ILE A 184 7.60 9.11 36.92
CA ILE A 184 8.68 9.91 36.35
C ILE A 184 9.81 9.02 35.79
N PRO A 185 10.36 8.02 36.51
CA PRO A 185 11.41 7.16 35.98
C PRO A 185 10.99 6.40 34.72
N VAL A 186 9.75 5.89 34.67
CA VAL A 186 9.24 5.14 33.51
C VAL A 186 9.15 6.05 32.27
N LEU A 187 8.62 7.26 32.44
CA LEU A 187 8.52 8.24 31.36
C LEU A 187 9.90 8.66 30.83
N VAL A 188 10.83 8.94 31.75
CA VAL A 188 12.19 9.38 31.40
C VAL A 188 12.95 8.25 30.70
N SER A 189 12.85 7.00 31.18
CA SER A 189 13.43 5.82 30.52
C SER A 189 12.97 5.74 29.07
N HIS A 190 11.67 5.91 28.85
CA HIS A 190 11.10 5.83 27.50
C HIS A 190 11.66 6.91 26.57
N LEU A 191 11.80 8.15 27.01
CA LEU A 191 12.37 9.23 26.19
C LEU A 191 13.82 8.92 25.78
N PHE A 192 14.63 8.38 26.71
CA PHE A 192 15.99 7.94 26.39
C PHE A 192 16.02 6.78 25.38
N ARG A 193 15.17 5.77 25.57
CA ARG A 193 15.07 4.61 24.67
C ARG A 193 14.66 5.04 23.26
N SER A 194 13.63 5.86 23.13
CA SER A 194 13.14 6.37 21.84
C SER A 194 14.25 7.08 21.07
N SER A 195 15.04 7.94 21.74
CA SER A 195 16.18 8.61 21.12
C SER A 195 17.27 7.63 20.64
N LEU A 196 17.56 6.59 21.43
CA LEU A 196 18.56 5.58 21.07
C LEU A 196 18.10 4.71 19.89
N TYR A 197 16.82 4.32 19.86
CA TYR A 197 16.25 3.53 18.75
C TYR A 197 16.15 4.36 17.47
N ALA A 198 15.74 5.62 17.54
CA ALA A 198 15.70 6.50 16.37
C ALA A 198 17.08 6.62 15.70
N LYS A 199 18.13 6.81 16.51
CA LYS A 199 19.50 6.85 15.99
C LYS A 199 19.94 5.50 15.40
N MET A 200 19.59 4.39 16.04
CA MET A 200 19.88 3.05 15.52
C MET A 200 19.21 2.82 14.17
N GLU A 201 17.97 3.27 13.99
CA GLU A 201 17.23 3.12 12.74
C GLU A 201 17.92 3.88 11.60
N ASP A 202 18.31 5.14 11.84
CA ASP A 202 19.06 5.95 10.88
C ASP A 202 20.40 5.30 10.49
N ASP A 203 21.17 4.84 11.49
CA ASP A 203 22.49 4.21 11.28
C ASP A 203 22.36 2.84 10.58
N SER A 204 21.29 2.09 10.79
CA SER A 204 21.06 0.76 10.25
C SER A 204 20.40 0.73 8.87
N ALA A 205 19.65 1.77 8.48
CA ALA A 205 18.88 1.82 7.24
C ALA A 205 19.69 1.53 5.96
N PRO A 206 20.89 2.10 5.75
CA PRO A 206 21.71 1.77 4.57
C PRO A 206 22.18 0.30 4.58
N ILE A 207 22.48 -0.24 5.77
CA ILE A 207 22.96 -1.62 5.92
C ILE A 207 21.80 -2.60 5.66
N ARG A 208 20.59 -2.30 6.13
CA ARG A 208 19.39 -3.10 5.87
C ARG A 208 19.08 -3.20 4.36
N ARG A 209 19.25 -2.10 3.61
CA ARG A 209 19.11 -2.13 2.15
C ARG A 209 20.13 -3.07 1.48
N GLN A 210 21.38 -3.09 1.93
CA GLN A 210 22.39 -4.03 1.43
C GLN A 210 22.01 -5.48 1.77
N VAL A 211 21.57 -5.75 3.01
CA VAL A 211 21.11 -7.08 3.44
C VAL A 211 19.96 -7.55 2.55
N ALA A 212 18.97 -6.70 2.31
CA ALA A 212 17.83 -7.03 1.45
C ALA A 212 18.27 -7.33 0.01
N ALA A 213 19.12 -6.49 -0.60
CA ALA A 213 19.62 -6.69 -1.95
C ALA A 213 20.43 -7.98 -2.10
N TYR A 214 21.31 -8.29 -1.15
CA TYR A 214 22.11 -9.52 -1.22
C TYR A 214 21.29 -10.77 -0.90
N SER A 215 20.29 -10.66 -0.04
CA SER A 215 19.32 -11.73 0.23
C SER A 215 18.52 -12.06 -1.03
N ASP A 216 18.03 -11.03 -1.72
CA ASP A 216 17.28 -11.20 -2.97
C ASP A 216 18.14 -11.81 -4.08
N ALA A 217 19.40 -11.39 -4.21
CA ALA A 217 20.36 -12.01 -5.13
C ALA A 217 20.61 -13.50 -4.82
N CYS A 218 20.51 -13.95 -3.56
CA CYS A 218 20.67 -15.36 -3.19
C CYS A 218 19.42 -16.21 -3.45
N SER A 219 18.20 -15.67 -3.21
CA SER A 219 16.95 -16.44 -3.14
C SER A 219 15.80 -15.89 -3.99
N GLY A 220 15.92 -14.68 -4.52
CA GLY A 220 14.87 -14.02 -5.30
C GLY A 220 14.61 -14.70 -6.65
N LYS A 221 13.35 -14.81 -7.03
CA LYS A 221 12.86 -15.45 -8.28
C LYS A 221 13.52 -14.86 -9.54
N SER A 222 13.81 -13.57 -9.54
CA SER A 222 14.44 -12.86 -10.66
C SER A 222 15.92 -13.19 -10.84
N PHE A 223 16.63 -13.51 -9.76
CA PHE A 223 18.10 -13.70 -9.77
C PHE A 223 18.55 -15.15 -9.76
N TYR A 224 17.74 -16.10 -9.30
CA TYR A 224 18.20 -17.46 -8.97
C TYR A 224 18.84 -18.20 -10.15
N LYS A 225 18.33 -17.99 -11.40
CA LYS A 225 18.87 -18.65 -12.59
C LYS A 225 20.29 -18.19 -12.89
N GLU A 226 20.47 -16.89 -12.97
CA GLU A 226 21.76 -16.28 -13.32
C GLU A 226 22.79 -16.46 -12.20
N THR A 227 22.40 -16.21 -10.95
CA THR A 227 23.28 -16.40 -9.78
C THR A 227 23.82 -17.83 -9.70
N ARG A 228 23.01 -18.84 -10.04
CA ARG A 228 23.45 -20.25 -10.07
C ARG A 228 24.26 -20.58 -11.30
N ALA A 229 23.85 -20.12 -12.49
CA ALA A 229 24.58 -20.36 -13.72
C ALA A 229 25.99 -19.76 -13.69
N LEU A 230 26.15 -18.60 -13.06
CA LEU A 230 27.45 -17.95 -12.86
C LEU A 230 28.25 -18.52 -11.68
N GLY A 231 27.70 -19.44 -10.88
CA GLY A 231 28.33 -19.92 -9.65
C GLY A 231 28.49 -18.84 -8.56
N ALA A 232 27.75 -17.74 -8.66
CA ALA A 232 27.90 -16.55 -7.83
C ALA A 232 27.26 -16.63 -6.44
N PHE A 233 26.56 -17.73 -6.12
CA PHE A 233 25.86 -17.89 -4.84
C PHE A 233 26.78 -17.70 -3.62
N GLY A 234 27.98 -18.35 -3.63
CA GLY A 234 28.95 -18.23 -2.54
C GLY A 234 29.49 -16.80 -2.35
N TYR A 235 29.61 -16.04 -3.43
CA TYR A 235 30.00 -14.64 -3.38
C TYR A 235 28.93 -13.77 -2.69
N PHE A 236 27.67 -13.85 -3.13
CA PHE A 236 26.58 -13.10 -2.50
C PHE A 236 26.32 -13.53 -1.05
N GLN A 237 26.46 -14.82 -0.73
CA GLN A 237 26.37 -15.31 0.64
C GLN A 237 27.45 -14.70 1.55
N LYS A 238 28.69 -14.52 1.04
CA LYS A 238 29.76 -13.86 1.79
C LYS A 238 29.44 -12.38 2.05
N LEU A 239 28.94 -11.66 1.05
CA LEU A 239 28.51 -10.26 1.18
C LEU A 239 27.36 -10.13 2.18
N LEU A 240 26.34 -11.01 2.07
CA LEU A 240 25.21 -11.06 2.99
C LEU A 240 25.66 -11.26 4.44
N LYS A 241 26.54 -12.25 4.69
CA LYS A 241 27.09 -12.50 6.02
C LYS A 241 27.87 -11.28 6.57
N GLY A 242 28.61 -10.59 5.70
CA GLY A 242 29.33 -9.36 6.07
C GLY A 242 28.36 -8.25 6.49
N SER A 243 27.34 -7.99 5.68
CA SER A 243 26.34 -6.96 5.98
C SER A 243 25.50 -7.27 7.21
N VAL A 244 25.10 -8.55 7.41
CA VAL A 244 24.41 -8.99 8.63
C VAL A 244 25.27 -8.79 9.87
N LYS A 245 26.59 -9.10 9.78
CA LYS A 245 27.53 -8.86 10.89
C LYS A 245 27.61 -7.37 11.25
N SER A 246 27.67 -6.49 10.24
CA SER A 246 27.69 -5.04 10.43
C SER A 246 26.38 -4.53 11.03
N LEU A 247 25.22 -5.04 10.55
CA LEU A 247 23.91 -4.73 11.11
C LEU A 247 23.82 -5.13 12.58
N ASN A 248 24.22 -6.36 12.89
CA ASN A 248 24.23 -6.85 14.26
C ASN A 248 25.12 -6.02 15.18
N ALA A 249 26.26 -5.52 14.71
CA ALA A 249 27.13 -4.67 15.52
C ALA A 249 26.44 -3.35 15.92
N VAL A 250 25.70 -2.72 15.01
CA VAL A 250 24.92 -1.50 15.29
C VAL A 250 23.79 -1.81 16.28
N VAL A 251 22.99 -2.86 16.01
CA VAL A 251 21.89 -3.29 16.85
C VAL A 251 22.37 -3.64 18.27
N TRP A 252 23.39 -4.49 18.40
CA TRP A 252 23.97 -4.87 19.69
C TRP A 252 24.55 -3.68 20.46
N GLY A 253 25.19 -2.73 19.76
CA GLY A 253 25.70 -1.52 20.37
C GLY A 253 24.60 -0.69 21.03
N THR A 254 23.46 -0.57 20.37
CA THR A 254 22.28 0.13 20.90
C THR A 254 21.59 -0.66 22.01
N GLN A 255 21.38 -1.98 21.82
CA GLN A 255 20.73 -2.83 22.82
C GLN A 255 21.47 -2.83 24.16
N LYS A 256 22.82 -2.81 24.16
CA LYS A 256 23.59 -2.67 25.41
C LYS A 256 23.31 -1.36 26.13
N LYS A 257 23.20 -0.24 25.39
CA LYS A 257 22.89 1.07 25.99
C LYS A 257 21.47 1.10 26.56
N VAL A 258 20.50 0.54 25.81
CA VAL A 258 19.10 0.40 26.22
C VAL A 258 19.02 -0.47 27.48
N ALA A 259 19.70 -1.60 27.54
CA ALA A 259 19.72 -2.48 28.72
C ALA A 259 20.25 -1.77 29.98
N ILE A 260 21.26 -0.92 29.84
CA ILE A 260 21.77 -0.11 30.97
C ILE A 260 20.73 0.91 31.42
N VAL A 261 20.10 1.61 30.47
CA VAL A 261 19.01 2.57 30.77
C VAL A 261 17.87 1.85 31.51
N ASP A 262 17.41 0.72 30.96
CA ASP A 262 16.34 -0.08 31.56
C ASP A 262 16.71 -0.57 32.96
N PHE A 263 17.93 -1.05 33.14
CA PHE A 263 18.39 -1.48 34.48
C PHE A 263 18.33 -0.37 35.51
N VAL A 264 18.85 0.83 35.16
CA VAL A 264 18.87 1.99 36.09
C VAL A 264 17.44 2.43 36.43
N PHE A 265 16.60 2.63 35.41
CA PHE A 265 15.25 3.15 35.63
C PHE A 265 14.31 2.12 36.25
N ASN A 266 14.44 0.83 35.92
CA ASN A 266 13.67 -0.24 36.56
C ASN A 266 14.09 -0.40 38.04
N THR A 267 15.36 -0.19 38.37
CA THR A 267 15.80 -0.17 39.77
C THR A 267 15.20 1.02 40.54
N LEU A 268 15.20 2.22 39.95
CA LEU A 268 14.55 3.40 40.54
C LEU A 268 13.05 3.19 40.70
N HIS A 269 12.41 2.60 39.71
CA HIS A 269 11.01 2.21 39.72
C HIS A 269 10.69 1.25 40.86
N LEU A 270 11.50 0.18 41.00
CA LEU A 270 11.36 -0.79 42.11
C LEU A 270 11.50 -0.14 43.49
N LEU A 271 12.46 0.76 43.65
CA LEU A 271 12.62 1.53 44.88
C LEU A 271 11.38 2.40 45.17
N GLY A 272 10.82 3.05 44.14
CA GLY A 272 9.57 3.80 44.23
C GLY A 272 8.40 2.91 44.65
N TYR A 273 8.28 1.72 44.04
CA TYR A 273 7.25 0.72 44.36
C TYR A 273 7.34 0.30 45.83
N VAL A 274 8.53 -0.10 46.28
CA VAL A 274 8.78 -0.48 47.70
C VAL A 274 8.48 0.71 48.62
N GLY A 275 8.81 1.94 48.22
CA GLY A 275 8.52 3.14 48.99
C GLY A 275 7.02 3.38 49.21
N VAL A 276 6.21 3.31 48.11
CA VAL A 276 4.74 3.47 48.22
C VAL A 276 4.13 2.36 49.07
N PHE A 277 4.61 1.13 48.89
CA PHE A 277 4.17 -0.01 49.69
C PHE A 277 4.51 0.15 51.16
N GLY A 278 5.74 0.56 51.48
CA GLY A 278 6.18 0.85 52.86
C GLY A 278 5.36 1.95 53.51
N LEU A 279 5.02 2.98 52.76
CA LEU A 279 4.19 4.09 53.23
C LEU A 279 2.76 3.65 53.53
N ALA A 280 2.14 2.88 52.64
CA ALA A 280 0.83 2.29 52.87
C ALA A 280 0.82 1.36 54.08
N PHE A 281 1.88 0.57 54.27
CA PHE A 281 2.06 -0.27 55.45
C PHE A 281 2.16 0.52 56.74
N ILE A 282 2.90 1.65 56.75
CA ILE A 282 2.99 2.54 57.92
C ILE A 282 1.62 3.14 58.26
N PHE A 283 0.85 3.60 57.26
CA PHE A 283 -0.50 4.13 57.50
C PHE A 283 -1.45 3.07 58.03
N MET A 284 -1.31 1.81 57.61
CA MET A 284 -2.07 0.69 58.14
C MET A 284 -1.70 0.44 59.62
N LEU A 285 -0.42 0.42 59.97
CA LEU A 285 0.02 0.20 61.36
C LEU A 285 -0.43 1.35 62.29
N ARG A 286 -0.57 2.59 61.76
CA ARG A 286 -1.11 3.74 62.51
C ARG A 286 -2.64 3.74 62.62
N GLY A 287 -3.32 2.79 61.95
CA GLY A 287 -4.77 2.76 61.92
C GLY A 287 -5.44 3.79 61.02
N GLU A 288 -4.66 4.49 60.18
CA GLU A 288 -5.17 5.51 59.26
C GLU A 288 -5.88 4.89 58.06
N ILE A 289 -5.50 3.65 57.68
CA ILE A 289 -6.17 2.86 56.66
C ILE A 289 -6.45 1.44 57.16
N SER A 290 -7.50 0.80 56.65
CA SER A 290 -7.82 -0.59 57.02
C SER A 290 -6.88 -1.60 56.35
N VAL A 291 -6.88 -2.85 56.87
CA VAL A 291 -6.12 -3.94 56.24
C VAL A 291 -6.63 -4.25 54.84
N GLY A 292 -7.95 -4.19 54.66
CA GLY A 292 -8.54 -4.33 53.31
C GLY A 292 -8.14 -3.20 52.35
N ALA A 293 -8.06 -1.95 52.85
CA ALA A 293 -7.55 -0.85 52.07
C ALA A 293 -6.08 -1.06 51.69
N PHE A 294 -5.24 -1.55 52.61
CA PHE A 294 -3.86 -1.88 52.28
C PHE A 294 -3.75 -2.98 51.21
N ALA A 295 -4.56 -4.03 51.27
CA ALA A 295 -4.60 -5.08 50.26
C ALA A 295 -5.07 -4.56 48.90
N ALA A 296 -6.07 -3.67 48.90
CA ALA A 296 -6.55 -3.00 47.67
C ALA A 296 -5.48 -2.09 47.07
N VAL A 297 -4.77 -1.28 47.87
CA VAL A 297 -3.66 -0.45 47.44
C VAL A 297 -2.54 -1.30 46.81
N PHE A 298 -2.18 -2.42 47.41
CA PHE A 298 -1.20 -3.34 46.85
C PHE A 298 -1.60 -3.81 45.44
N THR A 299 -2.84 -4.32 45.30
CA THR A 299 -3.38 -4.79 44.02
C THR A 299 -3.48 -3.64 43.00
N ALA A 300 -3.87 -2.42 43.43
CA ALA A 300 -4.00 -1.25 42.60
C ALA A 300 -2.65 -0.80 42.04
N ILE A 301 -1.63 -0.78 42.88
CA ILE A 301 -0.28 -0.37 42.48
C ILE A 301 0.27 -1.35 41.44
N ASP A 302 0.15 -2.64 41.65
CA ASP A 302 0.62 -3.68 40.73
C ASP A 302 -0.07 -3.54 39.34
N THR A 303 -1.40 -3.47 39.32
CA THR A 303 -2.18 -3.29 38.08
C THR A 303 -1.84 -1.97 37.36
N MET A 304 -1.63 -0.93 38.13
CA MET A 304 -1.28 0.39 37.59
C MET A 304 0.11 0.38 36.94
N PHE A 305 1.09 -0.28 37.58
CA PHE A 305 2.43 -0.42 37.01
C PHE A 305 2.41 -1.19 35.71
N ALA A 306 1.77 -2.34 35.68
CA ALA A 306 1.62 -3.12 34.47
C ALA A 306 0.96 -2.30 33.34
N SER A 307 -0.10 -1.53 33.68
CA SER A 307 -0.77 -0.65 32.73
C SER A 307 0.12 0.47 32.22
N MET A 308 0.95 1.07 33.09
CA MET A 308 1.84 2.18 32.71
C MET A 308 3.04 1.71 31.91
N GLU A 309 3.66 0.60 32.30
CA GLU A 309 4.74 -0.03 31.52
C GLU A 309 4.25 -0.36 30.12
N TYR A 310 3.05 -0.92 29.98
CA TYR A 310 2.44 -1.23 28.71
C TYR A 310 2.11 0.03 27.91
N LEU A 311 1.53 1.06 28.55
CA LEU A 311 1.14 2.30 27.91
C LEU A 311 2.36 3.11 27.45
N ILE A 312 3.36 3.29 28.30
CA ILE A 312 4.56 4.09 28.01
C ILE A 312 5.53 3.28 27.15
N GLY A 313 5.83 2.03 27.55
CA GLY A 313 6.83 1.19 26.89
C GLY A 313 6.40 0.70 25.51
N SER A 314 5.16 0.21 25.40
CA SER A 314 4.68 -0.37 24.14
C SER A 314 3.90 0.63 23.29
N HIS A 315 2.93 1.33 23.87
CA HIS A 315 2.03 2.17 23.10
C HIS A 315 2.66 3.47 22.62
N ILE A 316 3.21 4.27 23.55
CA ILE A 316 3.80 5.57 23.18
C ILE A 316 5.04 5.36 22.31
N GLY A 317 5.84 4.31 22.60
CA GLY A 317 6.99 3.93 21.78
C GLY A 317 6.60 3.65 20.35
N SER A 318 5.69 2.72 20.15
CA SER A 318 5.24 2.32 18.81
C SER A 318 4.57 3.47 18.05
N ILE A 319 3.84 4.37 18.74
CA ILE A 319 3.31 5.58 18.11
C ILE A 319 4.44 6.48 17.62
N THR A 320 5.45 6.72 18.47
CA THR A 320 6.58 7.60 18.11
C THR A 320 7.34 7.05 16.90
N ASP A 321 7.60 5.75 16.87
CA ASP A 321 8.26 5.06 15.76
C ASP A 321 7.39 5.11 14.49
N GLY A 322 6.09 4.93 14.61
CA GLY A 322 5.12 4.97 13.50
C GLY A 322 4.76 6.38 12.99
N MET A 323 5.12 7.46 13.68
CA MET A 323 4.71 8.83 13.27
C MET A 323 5.19 9.20 11.87
N GLY A 324 6.38 8.76 11.48
CA GLY A 324 6.91 8.97 10.14
C GLY A 324 6.07 8.28 9.07
N GLU A 325 5.66 7.05 9.33
CA GLU A 325 4.83 6.25 8.43
C GLU A 325 3.41 6.82 8.31
N ILE A 326 2.82 7.24 9.42
CA ILE A 326 1.51 7.92 9.43
C ILE A 326 1.57 9.21 8.61
N ARG A 327 2.66 9.97 8.74
CA ARG A 327 2.87 11.18 7.93
C ARG A 327 2.90 10.85 6.45
N ASN A 328 3.65 9.84 6.04
CA ASN A 328 3.73 9.40 4.64
C ASN A 328 2.34 9.01 4.11
N PHE A 329 1.54 8.27 4.89
CA PHE A 329 0.16 7.92 4.55
C PHE A 329 -0.71 9.17 4.31
N LEU A 330 -0.70 10.11 5.25
CA LEU A 330 -1.51 11.33 5.15
C LEU A 330 -1.01 12.28 4.05
N GLU A 331 0.30 12.39 3.82
CA GLU A 331 0.89 13.16 2.72
C GLU A 331 0.48 12.58 1.37
N PHE A 332 0.51 11.25 1.22
CA PHE A 332 0.05 10.59 0.00
C PHE A 332 -1.43 10.89 -0.30
N LEU A 333 -2.31 10.79 0.68
CA LEU A 333 -3.73 11.11 0.49
C LEU A 333 -3.98 12.58 0.10
N ARG A 334 -3.05 13.49 0.40
CA ARG A 334 -3.13 14.91 0.04
C ARG A 334 -2.64 15.26 -1.36
N ILE A 335 -1.98 14.33 -2.05
CA ILE A 335 -1.56 14.57 -3.44
C ILE A 335 -2.81 14.97 -4.22
N SER A 336 -2.80 16.14 -4.84
CA SER A 336 -3.94 16.58 -5.66
C SER A 336 -3.96 15.77 -6.96
N PRO A 337 -5.08 15.15 -7.33
CA PRO A 337 -5.22 14.59 -8.68
C PRO A 337 -5.17 15.71 -9.69
N SER A 338 -4.79 15.38 -10.93
CA SER A 338 -4.93 16.35 -12.05
C SER A 338 -6.40 16.72 -12.19
N ARG A 339 -6.65 18.00 -12.42
CA ARG A 339 -8.00 18.46 -12.77
C ARG A 339 -8.28 18.03 -14.21
N ARG A 340 -9.21 17.11 -14.35
CA ARG A 340 -9.73 16.63 -15.62
C ARG A 340 -11.25 16.63 -15.49
N ASP A 341 -11.88 17.60 -16.14
CA ASP A 341 -13.28 17.90 -15.89
C ASP A 341 -14.20 17.40 -17.03
N ILE A 342 -13.63 17.10 -18.21
CA ILE A 342 -14.38 16.66 -19.39
C ILE A 342 -14.64 15.16 -19.29
N GLN A 343 -15.92 14.78 -19.22
CA GLN A 343 -16.35 13.39 -19.04
C GLN A 343 -16.79 12.68 -20.34
N GLN A 344 -16.86 13.41 -21.45
CA GLN A 344 -17.26 12.86 -22.75
C GLN A 344 -16.42 13.41 -23.88
N LEU A 345 -16.09 12.56 -24.84
CA LEU A 345 -15.41 12.90 -26.09
C LEU A 345 -16.31 12.56 -27.27
N ASP A 346 -16.17 13.31 -28.37
CA ASP A 346 -16.88 13.02 -29.60
C ASP A 346 -16.42 11.68 -30.21
N LYS A 347 -17.38 10.92 -30.74
CA LYS A 347 -17.08 9.66 -31.41
C LYS A 347 -16.41 9.89 -32.75
N LYS A 348 -15.41 9.05 -33.09
CA LYS A 348 -14.71 9.07 -34.39
C LYS A 348 -14.15 10.47 -34.75
N CYS A 349 -13.47 11.12 -33.80
CA CYS A 349 -12.79 12.39 -34.07
C CYS A 349 -11.36 12.18 -34.57
N GLU A 350 -10.82 13.19 -35.25
CA GLU A 350 -9.41 13.24 -35.61
C GLU A 350 -8.54 13.39 -34.36
N ILE A 351 -7.30 12.91 -34.44
CA ILE A 351 -6.28 13.08 -33.38
C ILE A 351 -5.21 14.02 -33.93
N ARG A 352 -5.00 15.14 -33.26
CA ARG A 352 -4.08 16.18 -33.69
C ARG A 352 -3.00 16.43 -32.64
N MET A 353 -1.76 16.43 -33.07
CA MET A 353 -0.60 16.86 -32.28
C MET A 353 -0.01 18.10 -32.91
N GLN A 354 0.19 19.17 -32.12
CA GLN A 354 0.73 20.46 -32.59
C GLN A 354 1.94 20.84 -31.74
N ASN A 355 3.12 20.92 -32.38
CA ASN A 355 4.40 21.32 -31.80
C ASN A 355 4.70 20.59 -30.48
N VAL A 356 4.44 19.27 -30.45
CA VAL A 356 4.52 18.45 -29.26
C VAL A 356 5.96 18.06 -28.96
N SER A 357 6.47 18.50 -27.81
CA SER A 357 7.72 18.00 -27.23
C SER A 357 7.45 17.32 -25.89
N PHE A 358 8.26 16.33 -25.57
CA PHE A 358 8.09 15.55 -24.35
C PHE A 358 9.41 15.13 -23.72
N ARG A 359 9.46 15.22 -22.38
CA ARG A 359 10.55 14.79 -21.53
C ARG A 359 10.02 14.01 -20.33
N TYR A 360 10.64 12.88 -20.03
CA TYR A 360 10.29 12.10 -18.85
C TYR A 360 10.60 12.85 -17.54
N PRO A 361 9.88 12.58 -16.45
CA PRO A 361 10.24 13.09 -15.13
C PRO A 361 11.71 12.78 -14.79
N ASN A 362 12.42 13.77 -14.25
CA ASN A 362 13.83 13.67 -13.86
C ASN A 362 14.83 13.36 -15.00
N ALA A 363 14.43 13.42 -16.27
CA ALA A 363 15.34 13.34 -17.41
C ALA A 363 15.76 14.74 -17.88
N ASP A 364 17.01 14.89 -18.36
CA ASP A 364 17.54 16.15 -18.88
C ASP A 364 17.27 16.32 -20.38
N VAL A 365 16.99 15.22 -21.09
CA VAL A 365 16.85 15.19 -22.55
C VAL A 365 15.40 15.02 -22.96
N GLU A 366 14.98 15.76 -23.98
CA GLU A 366 13.69 15.58 -24.63
C GLU A 366 13.73 14.33 -25.51
N VAL A 367 12.72 13.46 -25.32
CA VAL A 367 12.54 12.23 -26.09
C VAL A 367 11.78 12.51 -27.40
N LEU A 368 10.85 13.47 -27.36
CA LEU A 368 10.15 13.96 -28.55
C LEU A 368 10.36 15.45 -28.69
N ARG A 369 10.52 15.94 -29.94
CA ARG A 369 10.83 17.32 -30.27
C ARG A 369 9.95 17.77 -31.42
N ASP A 370 9.19 18.81 -31.20
CA ASP A 370 8.36 19.51 -32.20
C ASP A 370 7.57 18.58 -33.13
N VAL A 371 6.92 17.57 -32.55
CA VAL A 371 6.15 16.57 -33.30
C VAL A 371 4.82 17.17 -33.71
N ASN A 372 4.56 17.14 -35.02
CA ASN A 372 3.30 17.55 -35.65
C ASN A 372 2.70 16.35 -36.39
N LEU A 373 1.52 15.90 -35.98
CA LEU A 373 0.85 14.71 -36.52
C LEU A 373 -0.66 14.91 -36.53
N LEU A 374 -1.29 14.59 -37.63
CA LEU A 374 -2.74 14.51 -37.77
C LEU A 374 -3.12 13.08 -38.17
N VAL A 375 -4.00 12.44 -37.44
CA VAL A 375 -4.57 11.12 -37.73
C VAL A 375 -6.05 11.30 -38.02
N GLN A 376 -6.49 10.86 -39.20
CA GLN A 376 -7.88 10.99 -39.61
C GLN A 376 -8.75 9.90 -38.98
N PRO A 377 -10.04 10.15 -38.75
CA PRO A 377 -10.97 9.14 -38.31
C PRO A 377 -11.02 7.94 -39.27
N GLY A 378 -10.81 6.73 -38.77
CA GLY A 378 -10.79 5.51 -39.56
C GLY A 378 -9.48 5.26 -40.33
N GLU A 379 -8.47 6.08 -40.14
CA GLU A 379 -7.15 5.90 -40.75
C GLU A 379 -6.32 4.91 -39.96
N THR A 380 -5.63 3.99 -40.64
CA THR A 380 -4.60 3.14 -40.06
C THR A 380 -3.22 3.73 -40.32
N ILE A 381 -2.50 4.13 -39.25
CA ILE A 381 -1.12 4.60 -39.36
C ILE A 381 -0.13 3.59 -38.79
N ALA A 382 1.02 3.44 -39.45
CA ALA A 382 2.16 2.68 -38.91
C ALA A 382 3.26 3.63 -38.48
N ILE A 383 3.71 3.52 -37.22
CA ILE A 383 4.83 4.28 -36.67
C ILE A 383 6.07 3.37 -36.70
N VAL A 384 7.06 3.73 -37.50
CA VAL A 384 8.30 2.98 -37.67
C VAL A 384 9.52 3.83 -37.29
N GLY A 385 10.66 3.20 -37.02
CA GLY A 385 11.90 3.89 -36.68
C GLY A 385 12.83 3.00 -35.86
N GLU A 386 14.06 3.44 -35.69
CA GLU A 386 15.07 2.75 -34.89
C GLU A 386 14.68 2.65 -33.40
N ASN A 387 15.36 1.76 -32.67
CA ASN A 387 15.19 1.67 -31.22
C ASN A 387 15.64 3.00 -30.58
N GLY A 388 14.83 3.53 -29.66
CA GLY A 388 15.09 4.82 -29.03
C GLY A 388 14.62 6.05 -29.83
N ALA A 389 14.02 5.89 -31.02
CA ALA A 389 13.50 7.00 -31.81
C ALA A 389 12.29 7.74 -31.19
N GLY A 390 11.70 7.22 -30.09
CA GLY A 390 10.57 7.86 -29.41
C GLY A 390 9.20 7.26 -29.74
N LYS A 391 9.11 6.16 -30.50
CA LYS A 391 7.85 5.53 -30.97
C LYS A 391 6.85 5.24 -29.84
N SER A 392 7.25 4.48 -28.83
CA SER A 392 6.36 4.12 -27.70
C SER A 392 5.99 5.34 -26.85
N THR A 393 6.86 6.36 -26.79
CA THR A 393 6.54 7.63 -26.12
C THR A 393 5.48 8.41 -26.90
N LEU A 394 5.58 8.45 -28.24
CA LEU A 394 4.59 9.07 -29.10
C LEU A 394 3.21 8.41 -28.91
N VAL A 395 3.17 7.08 -28.88
CA VAL A 395 1.93 6.32 -28.63
C VAL A 395 1.32 6.64 -27.28
N LYS A 396 2.13 6.70 -26.22
CA LYS A 396 1.64 7.03 -24.86
C LYS A 396 1.05 8.45 -24.79
N LEU A 397 1.57 9.39 -25.58
CA LEU A 397 0.99 10.73 -25.73
C LEU A 397 -0.30 10.71 -26.55
N LEU A 398 -0.33 9.96 -27.66
CA LEU A 398 -1.54 9.77 -28.46
C LEU A 398 -2.66 9.14 -27.65
N MET A 399 -2.34 8.20 -26.75
CA MET A 399 -3.31 7.61 -25.82
C MET A 399 -3.72 8.54 -24.67
N GLY A 400 -3.07 9.66 -24.48
CA GLY A 400 -3.26 10.51 -23.31
C GLY A 400 -2.81 9.91 -21.99
N LEU A 401 -2.04 8.80 -22.01
CA LEU A 401 -1.36 8.26 -20.83
C LEU A 401 -0.37 9.27 -20.28
N TYR A 402 0.27 10.04 -21.19
CA TYR A 402 1.17 11.13 -20.82
C TYR A 402 0.64 12.45 -21.37
N THR A 403 1.00 13.53 -20.70
CA THR A 403 0.75 14.88 -21.16
C THR A 403 2.03 15.48 -21.74
N PRO A 404 1.98 16.16 -22.88
CA PRO A 404 3.17 16.76 -23.49
C PRO A 404 3.79 17.82 -22.57
N SER A 405 5.13 17.97 -22.65
CA SER A 405 5.87 19.03 -21.95
C SER A 405 5.58 20.40 -22.56
N THR A 406 5.50 20.47 -23.88
CA THR A 406 5.07 21.63 -24.68
C THR A 406 4.20 21.16 -25.84
N GLY A 407 3.41 22.06 -26.42
CA GLY A 407 2.46 21.72 -27.46
C GLY A 407 1.14 21.18 -26.93
N ILE A 408 0.28 20.74 -27.84
CA ILE A 408 -1.09 20.30 -27.54
C ILE A 408 -1.37 18.98 -28.26
N VAL A 409 -2.10 18.09 -27.60
CA VAL A 409 -2.69 16.88 -28.19
C VAL A 409 -4.21 17.00 -28.05
N GLU A 410 -4.91 16.93 -29.16
CA GLU A 410 -6.36 17.13 -29.25
C GLU A 410 -7.05 15.91 -29.85
N TYR A 411 -8.24 15.62 -29.34
CA TYR A 411 -9.22 14.70 -29.92
C TYR A 411 -10.41 15.53 -30.40
N GLY A 412 -10.52 15.72 -31.74
CA GLY A 412 -11.36 16.75 -32.30
C GLY A 412 -10.88 18.15 -31.84
N ASP A 413 -11.76 18.90 -31.21
CA ASP A 413 -11.45 20.24 -30.68
C ASP A 413 -11.13 20.22 -29.18
N THR A 414 -10.87 19.04 -28.58
CA THR A 414 -10.71 18.88 -27.14
C THR A 414 -9.28 18.51 -26.75
N ASP A 415 -8.61 19.37 -25.97
CA ASP A 415 -7.29 19.06 -25.38
C ASP A 415 -7.42 17.91 -24.36
N ILE A 416 -6.68 16.83 -24.60
CA ILE A 416 -6.70 15.62 -23.77
C ILE A 416 -6.27 15.86 -22.32
N LYS A 417 -5.56 16.96 -22.03
CA LYS A 417 -5.21 17.35 -20.65
C LYS A 417 -6.43 17.62 -19.79
N CYS A 418 -7.54 18.02 -20.40
CA CYS A 418 -8.78 18.37 -19.72
C CYS A 418 -9.75 17.19 -19.61
N VAL A 419 -9.48 16.08 -20.32
CA VAL A 419 -10.39 14.92 -20.39
C VAL A 419 -10.13 13.95 -19.24
N GLU A 420 -11.20 13.49 -18.57
CA GLU A 420 -11.09 12.46 -17.54
C GLU A 420 -10.56 11.14 -18.15
N TYR A 421 -9.67 10.46 -17.43
CA TYR A 421 -9.04 9.22 -17.92
C TYR A 421 -10.05 8.13 -18.28
N SER A 422 -11.13 7.99 -17.51
CA SER A 422 -12.21 7.05 -17.80
C SER A 422 -12.82 7.33 -19.18
N ALA A 423 -13.18 8.58 -19.47
CA ALA A 423 -13.76 9.00 -20.74
C ALA A 423 -12.80 8.80 -21.93
N LEU A 424 -11.50 9.02 -21.69
CA LEU A 424 -10.47 8.84 -22.72
C LEU A 424 -10.24 7.35 -23.00
N PHE A 425 -10.04 6.53 -21.95
CA PHE A 425 -9.75 5.12 -22.12
C PHE A 425 -10.95 4.30 -22.54
N ASP A 426 -12.18 4.74 -22.27
CA ASP A 426 -13.39 4.09 -22.77
C ASP A 426 -13.50 4.09 -24.32
N ARG A 427 -12.76 4.98 -24.97
CA ARG A 427 -12.73 5.13 -26.43
C ARG A 427 -11.62 4.34 -27.11
N MET A 428 -10.69 3.77 -26.38
CA MET A 428 -9.52 3.13 -26.94
C MET A 428 -9.27 1.72 -26.41
N SER A 429 -8.67 0.92 -27.25
CA SER A 429 -8.14 -0.38 -26.90
C SER A 429 -6.66 -0.44 -27.27
N GLY A 430 -5.86 -1.18 -26.49
CA GLY A 430 -4.43 -1.25 -26.74
C GLY A 430 -3.83 -2.61 -26.39
N VAL A 431 -2.93 -3.06 -27.25
CA VAL A 431 -2.05 -4.19 -26.96
C VAL A 431 -0.64 -3.65 -26.84
N PHE A 432 -0.08 -3.73 -25.64
CA PHE A 432 1.24 -3.18 -25.34
C PHE A 432 2.34 -4.23 -25.52
N GLN A 433 3.55 -3.78 -25.82
CA GLN A 433 4.74 -4.62 -25.91
C GLN A 433 4.97 -5.44 -24.61
N LYS A 434 4.75 -4.79 -23.44
CA LYS A 434 4.76 -5.44 -22.13
C LYS A 434 3.33 -5.57 -21.62
N TYR A 435 2.66 -6.64 -22.01
CA TYR A 435 1.31 -6.93 -21.54
C TYR A 435 1.32 -7.51 -20.13
N SER A 436 0.26 -7.21 -19.37
CA SER A 436 0.09 -7.73 -18.01
C SER A 436 -0.47 -9.15 -18.02
N LYS A 437 0.12 -10.00 -17.18
CA LYS A 437 -0.32 -11.38 -16.92
C LYS A 437 -1.12 -11.35 -15.62
N TYR A 438 -2.45 -11.26 -15.74
CA TYR A 438 -3.31 -11.25 -14.56
C TYR A 438 -3.57 -12.67 -14.08
N ALA A 439 -3.41 -12.91 -12.78
CA ALA A 439 -3.75 -14.18 -12.13
C ALA A 439 -5.28 -14.29 -11.95
N LEU A 440 -5.97 -14.48 -13.08
CA LEU A 440 -7.42 -14.56 -13.22
C LEU A 440 -7.75 -15.75 -14.13
N SER A 441 -9.04 -16.11 -14.25
CA SER A 441 -9.50 -17.12 -15.22
C SER A 441 -9.25 -16.64 -16.66
N LEU A 442 -9.30 -17.57 -17.65
CA LEU A 442 -9.23 -17.21 -19.07
C LEU A 442 -10.34 -16.23 -19.43
N LYS A 443 -11.58 -16.50 -19.00
CA LYS A 443 -12.75 -15.63 -19.17
C LYS A 443 -12.46 -14.22 -18.63
N ASP A 444 -12.07 -14.12 -17.37
CA ASP A 444 -11.85 -12.83 -16.72
C ASP A 444 -10.67 -12.06 -17.33
N ASN A 445 -9.65 -12.78 -17.80
CA ASN A 445 -8.52 -12.19 -18.51
C ASN A 445 -8.92 -11.50 -19.81
N VAL A 446 -9.95 -11.95 -20.50
CA VAL A 446 -10.49 -11.30 -21.71
C VAL A 446 -11.46 -10.19 -21.30
N MET A 447 -12.40 -10.49 -20.42
CA MET A 447 -13.50 -9.62 -20.02
C MET A 447 -13.05 -8.34 -19.30
N ILE A 448 -11.90 -8.37 -18.62
CA ILE A 448 -11.38 -7.22 -17.85
C ILE A 448 -11.21 -5.94 -18.68
N SER A 449 -11.10 -6.06 -20.00
CA SER A 449 -10.98 -4.91 -20.90
C SER A 449 -12.30 -4.13 -21.05
N ASP A 450 -13.45 -4.78 -20.81
CA ASP A 450 -14.79 -4.19 -20.87
C ASP A 450 -15.71 -4.87 -19.85
N PHE A 451 -15.40 -4.74 -18.58
CA PHE A 451 -16.10 -5.42 -17.48
C PHE A 451 -17.52 -4.88 -17.22
N ASN A 452 -17.89 -3.73 -17.81
CA ASN A 452 -19.24 -3.17 -17.75
C ASN A 452 -20.15 -3.72 -18.87
N ALA A 453 -19.58 -4.37 -19.88
CA ALA A 453 -20.37 -4.99 -20.92
C ALA A 453 -21.20 -6.18 -20.36
N PRO A 454 -22.37 -6.46 -20.93
CA PRO A 454 -23.13 -7.66 -20.57
C PRO A 454 -22.25 -8.92 -20.69
N ASP A 455 -22.27 -9.77 -19.67
CA ASP A 455 -21.54 -11.04 -19.68
C ASP A 455 -22.06 -11.91 -20.83
N SER A 456 -21.22 -12.10 -21.85
CA SER A 456 -21.54 -12.87 -23.04
C SER A 456 -20.37 -13.80 -23.35
N ASN A 457 -20.55 -15.09 -23.05
CA ASN A 457 -19.56 -16.09 -23.44
C ASN A 457 -19.33 -16.10 -24.96
N ASP A 458 -20.36 -15.86 -25.76
CA ASP A 458 -20.25 -15.81 -27.23
C ASP A 458 -19.26 -14.73 -27.69
N ARG A 459 -19.29 -13.56 -27.07
CA ARG A 459 -18.35 -12.47 -27.41
C ARG A 459 -16.92 -12.80 -26.97
N ILE A 460 -16.76 -13.47 -25.81
CA ILE A 460 -15.46 -13.93 -25.32
C ILE A 460 -14.91 -15.01 -26.26
N GLU A 461 -15.71 -16.01 -26.57
CA GLU A 461 -15.35 -17.10 -27.47
C GLU A 461 -14.99 -16.61 -28.89
N LYS A 462 -15.74 -15.62 -29.40
CA LYS A 462 -15.40 -14.97 -30.64
C LYS A 462 -14.03 -14.30 -30.56
N SER A 463 -13.79 -13.51 -29.51
CA SER A 463 -12.51 -12.79 -29.34
C SER A 463 -11.32 -13.75 -29.17
N LEU A 464 -11.52 -14.92 -28.56
CA LEU A 464 -10.51 -15.98 -28.44
C LEU A 464 -10.31 -16.69 -29.78
N GLY A 465 -11.40 -16.97 -30.53
CA GLY A 465 -11.37 -17.59 -31.87
C GLY A 465 -10.63 -16.71 -32.88
N ASP A 466 -10.85 -15.38 -32.84
CA ASP A 466 -10.20 -14.40 -33.73
C ASP A 466 -8.65 -14.36 -33.52
N VAL A 467 -8.14 -14.89 -32.40
CA VAL A 467 -6.69 -14.99 -32.11
C VAL A 467 -6.20 -16.46 -32.02
N HIS A 468 -6.96 -17.37 -32.51
CA HIS A 468 -6.63 -18.82 -32.51
C HIS A 468 -6.30 -19.38 -31.13
N VAL A 469 -7.04 -18.98 -30.11
CA VAL A 469 -7.01 -19.58 -28.77
C VAL A 469 -8.18 -20.55 -28.66
N ASP A 470 -7.87 -21.83 -28.67
CA ASP A 470 -8.86 -22.89 -28.50
C ASP A 470 -9.10 -23.16 -27.02
N LYS A 471 -10.25 -22.68 -26.51
CA LYS A 471 -10.67 -22.90 -25.13
C LYS A 471 -10.99 -24.37 -24.80
N ASP A 472 -11.28 -25.17 -25.83
CA ASP A 472 -11.66 -26.58 -25.71
C ASP A 472 -10.43 -27.50 -25.74
N ASP A 473 -9.24 -26.99 -25.98
CA ASP A 473 -7.98 -27.72 -25.78
C ASP A 473 -7.72 -27.93 -24.27
N LEU A 474 -8.29 -29.00 -23.73
CA LEU A 474 -8.16 -29.34 -22.29
C LEU A 474 -6.72 -29.65 -21.85
N SER A 475 -5.77 -29.82 -22.78
CA SER A 475 -4.36 -29.96 -22.44
C SER A 475 -3.73 -28.63 -22.00
N VAL A 476 -4.27 -27.51 -22.46
CA VAL A 476 -3.85 -26.15 -22.15
C VAL A 476 -4.81 -25.50 -21.15
N PHE A 477 -6.12 -25.70 -21.37
CA PHE A 477 -7.20 -25.09 -20.58
C PHE A 477 -8.11 -26.17 -19.98
N PRO A 478 -7.68 -26.87 -18.90
CA PRO A 478 -8.40 -28.02 -18.35
C PRO A 478 -9.84 -27.72 -17.93
N ASP A 479 -10.15 -26.46 -17.53
CA ASP A 479 -11.48 -26.02 -17.13
C ASP A 479 -12.11 -25.07 -18.18
N GLY A 480 -11.64 -25.10 -19.44
CA GLY A 480 -12.12 -24.23 -20.51
C GLY A 480 -11.96 -22.74 -20.15
N LEU A 481 -13.04 -21.95 -20.25
CA LEU A 481 -13.05 -20.52 -19.94
C LEU A 481 -12.75 -20.21 -18.46
N ASP A 482 -13.03 -21.14 -17.54
CA ASP A 482 -12.82 -20.97 -16.11
C ASP A 482 -11.40 -21.37 -15.67
N THR A 483 -10.56 -21.83 -16.60
CA THR A 483 -9.16 -22.19 -16.30
C THR A 483 -8.41 -20.99 -15.69
N MET A 484 -7.88 -21.16 -14.47
CA MET A 484 -7.06 -20.18 -13.79
C MET A 484 -5.68 -20.05 -14.46
N LEU A 485 -5.28 -18.86 -14.87
CA LEU A 485 -4.03 -18.60 -15.58
C LEU A 485 -2.87 -18.20 -14.63
N SER A 486 -2.73 -18.95 -13.55
CA SER A 486 -1.61 -18.78 -12.61
C SER A 486 -1.38 -20.06 -11.80
N ARG A 487 -0.14 -20.58 -11.82
CA ARG A 487 0.26 -21.69 -10.94
C ARG A 487 0.26 -21.33 -9.46
N GLU A 488 0.38 -20.06 -9.13
CA GLU A 488 0.33 -19.58 -7.74
C GLU A 488 -1.09 -19.71 -7.16
N PHE A 489 -2.10 -19.88 -8.01
CA PHE A 489 -3.51 -20.08 -7.66
C PHE A 489 -4.06 -21.41 -8.19
N ASP A 490 -3.24 -22.47 -8.15
CA ASP A 490 -3.57 -23.84 -8.53
C ASP A 490 -4.02 -23.99 -10.01
N GLY A 491 -3.68 -23.03 -10.86
CA GLY A 491 -4.00 -23.03 -12.28
C GLY A 491 -2.82 -23.41 -13.18
N VAL A 492 -2.89 -22.98 -14.44
CA VAL A 492 -1.90 -23.27 -15.48
C VAL A 492 -0.96 -22.07 -15.71
N ASP A 493 0.24 -22.35 -16.23
CA ASP A 493 1.16 -21.32 -16.73
C ASP A 493 1.21 -21.42 -18.27
N LEU A 494 1.05 -20.29 -18.92
CA LEU A 494 1.01 -20.21 -20.37
C LEU A 494 2.37 -19.80 -20.94
N SER A 495 2.66 -20.25 -22.16
CA SER A 495 3.81 -19.76 -22.92
C SER A 495 3.70 -18.26 -23.22
N GLY A 496 4.82 -17.62 -23.59
CA GLY A 496 4.82 -16.21 -23.98
C GLY A 496 3.86 -15.90 -25.14
N GLY A 497 3.83 -16.76 -26.15
CA GLY A 497 2.92 -16.62 -27.30
C GLY A 497 1.44 -16.77 -26.93
N GLN A 498 1.09 -17.74 -26.07
CA GLN A 498 -0.29 -17.89 -25.59
C GLN A 498 -0.75 -16.68 -24.78
N TRP A 499 0.09 -16.16 -23.88
CA TRP A 499 -0.21 -14.93 -23.15
C TRP A 499 -0.40 -13.72 -24.07
N GLN A 500 0.39 -13.65 -25.12
CA GLN A 500 0.29 -12.58 -26.11
C GLN A 500 -1.04 -12.62 -26.86
N ARG A 501 -1.50 -13.81 -27.32
CA ARG A 501 -2.81 -14.00 -27.94
C ARG A 501 -3.94 -13.57 -27.00
N ILE A 502 -3.86 -13.90 -25.70
CA ILE A 502 -4.85 -13.43 -24.72
C ILE A 502 -4.82 -11.90 -24.58
N ALA A 503 -3.63 -11.27 -24.61
CA ALA A 503 -3.54 -9.82 -24.60
C ALA A 503 -4.17 -9.17 -25.84
N ILE A 504 -4.05 -9.80 -27.01
CA ILE A 504 -4.72 -9.37 -28.25
C ILE A 504 -6.23 -9.58 -28.12
N ALA A 505 -6.69 -10.74 -27.61
CA ALA A 505 -8.11 -11.01 -27.36
C ALA A 505 -8.77 -9.95 -26.47
N ARG A 506 -8.06 -9.44 -25.42
CA ARG A 506 -8.52 -8.29 -24.62
C ARG A 506 -8.75 -7.05 -25.48
N GLY A 507 -7.82 -6.80 -26.41
CA GLY A 507 -7.93 -5.65 -27.33
C GLY A 507 -9.13 -5.76 -28.25
N ILE A 508 -9.44 -6.96 -28.74
CA ILE A 508 -10.58 -7.27 -29.61
C ILE A 508 -11.91 -7.19 -28.85
N TYR A 509 -11.95 -7.75 -27.64
CA TYR A 509 -13.16 -7.81 -26.83
C TYR A 509 -13.71 -6.44 -26.50
N ARG A 510 -12.85 -5.41 -26.35
CA ARG A 510 -13.28 -4.05 -26.07
C ARG A 510 -13.83 -3.37 -27.33
N ASP A 511 -15.06 -2.83 -27.23
CA ASP A 511 -15.58 -1.96 -28.27
C ASP A 511 -14.95 -0.57 -28.16
N SER A 512 -14.16 -0.17 -29.17
CA SER A 512 -13.36 1.06 -29.16
C SER A 512 -13.32 1.71 -30.53
N ASP A 513 -13.15 3.05 -30.57
CA ASP A 513 -12.98 3.82 -31.82
C ASP A 513 -11.50 3.89 -32.25
N LEU A 514 -10.57 3.74 -31.28
CA LEU A 514 -9.13 3.73 -31.51
C LEU A 514 -8.52 2.45 -31.03
N ILE A 515 -7.74 1.78 -31.88
CA ILE A 515 -6.98 0.58 -31.56
C ILE A 515 -5.48 0.88 -31.68
N ILE A 516 -4.71 0.47 -30.66
CA ILE A 516 -3.27 0.66 -30.65
C ILE A 516 -2.55 -0.67 -30.47
N LEU A 517 -1.56 -0.91 -31.33
CA LEU A 517 -0.71 -2.07 -31.30
C LEU A 517 0.75 -1.63 -31.14
N ASP A 518 1.33 -1.83 -29.97
CA ASP A 518 2.73 -1.45 -29.69
C ASP A 518 3.61 -2.70 -29.65
N GLU A 519 4.27 -3.01 -30.80
CA GLU A 519 5.19 -4.14 -31.02
C GLU A 519 4.65 -5.49 -30.48
N PRO A 520 3.47 -5.94 -30.89
CA PRO A 520 2.78 -7.07 -30.26
C PRO A 520 3.46 -8.42 -30.52
N THR A 521 4.46 -8.51 -31.40
CA THR A 521 4.99 -9.76 -31.96
C THR A 521 6.42 -10.10 -31.54
N ALA A 522 6.94 -9.49 -30.47
CA ALA A 522 8.33 -9.65 -30.04
C ALA A 522 8.73 -11.11 -29.65
N ALA A 523 7.77 -12.02 -29.45
CA ALA A 523 7.99 -13.41 -29.01
C ALA A 523 7.34 -14.46 -29.93
N ILE A 524 6.91 -14.11 -31.15
CA ILE A 524 6.18 -14.98 -32.08
C ILE A 524 7.04 -15.24 -33.32
N ASP A 525 6.84 -16.40 -33.95
CA ASP A 525 7.54 -16.72 -35.18
C ASP A 525 7.01 -15.87 -36.38
N PRO A 526 7.83 -15.69 -37.45
CA PRO A 526 7.48 -14.77 -38.54
C PRO A 526 6.22 -15.12 -39.32
N ILE A 527 5.83 -16.40 -39.38
CA ILE A 527 4.62 -16.85 -40.10
C ILE A 527 3.39 -16.46 -39.29
N GLU A 528 3.42 -16.74 -38.01
CA GLU A 528 2.33 -16.44 -37.09
C GLU A 528 2.17 -14.92 -36.89
N GLU A 529 3.27 -14.19 -36.89
CA GLU A 529 3.26 -12.74 -36.87
C GLU A 529 2.47 -12.15 -38.06
N SER A 530 2.71 -12.65 -39.26
CA SER A 530 1.99 -12.17 -40.46
C SER A 530 0.48 -12.42 -40.35
N ASN A 531 0.08 -13.50 -39.69
CA ASN A 531 -1.34 -13.81 -39.44
C ASN A 531 -1.93 -12.80 -38.44
N ILE A 532 -1.25 -12.51 -37.33
CA ILE A 532 -1.70 -11.55 -36.32
C ILE A 532 -1.88 -10.15 -36.92
N TYR A 533 -0.95 -9.68 -37.75
CA TYR A 533 -1.11 -8.38 -38.40
C TYR A 533 -2.27 -8.36 -39.40
N ARG A 534 -2.55 -9.47 -40.09
CA ARG A 534 -3.71 -9.57 -41.00
C ARG A 534 -5.02 -9.53 -40.21
N GLU A 535 -5.10 -10.25 -39.11
CA GLU A 535 -6.26 -10.20 -38.21
C GLU A 535 -6.45 -8.83 -37.61
N PHE A 536 -5.34 -8.16 -37.22
CA PHE A 536 -5.41 -6.78 -36.75
C PHE A 536 -5.94 -5.82 -37.81
N ALA A 537 -5.52 -5.96 -39.08
CA ALA A 537 -6.05 -5.14 -40.17
C ALA A 537 -7.58 -5.33 -40.31
N HIS A 538 -8.08 -6.57 -40.16
CA HIS A 538 -9.51 -6.82 -40.17
C HIS A 538 -10.25 -6.21 -38.96
N MET A 539 -9.63 -6.26 -37.75
CA MET A 539 -10.19 -5.62 -36.55
C MET A 539 -10.22 -4.09 -36.63
N ALA A 540 -9.28 -3.51 -37.37
CA ALA A 540 -9.15 -2.06 -37.56
C ALA A 540 -10.16 -1.51 -38.58
N GLU A 541 -10.87 -2.37 -39.34
CA GLU A 541 -11.86 -1.93 -40.32
C GLU A 541 -12.90 -1.00 -39.69
N GLY A 542 -12.99 0.23 -40.20
CA GLY A 542 -13.91 1.28 -39.73
C GLY A 542 -13.54 1.95 -38.40
N LYS A 543 -12.35 1.63 -37.84
CA LYS A 543 -11.78 2.23 -36.63
C LYS A 543 -10.48 2.97 -36.98
N THR A 544 -10.09 3.91 -36.14
CA THR A 544 -8.75 4.50 -36.22
C THR A 544 -7.74 3.52 -35.62
N ALA A 545 -6.63 3.25 -36.31
CA ALA A 545 -5.65 2.29 -35.86
C ALA A 545 -4.22 2.84 -35.86
N ILE A 546 -3.46 2.56 -34.82
CA ILE A 546 -2.06 2.93 -34.69
C ILE A 546 -1.24 1.67 -34.45
N ILE A 547 -0.33 1.37 -35.36
CA ILE A 547 0.57 0.23 -35.30
C ILE A 547 1.98 0.73 -35.05
N VAL A 548 2.62 0.31 -33.98
CA VAL A 548 4.06 0.52 -33.79
C VAL A 548 4.78 -0.77 -34.13
N THR A 549 5.72 -0.69 -35.03
CA THR A 549 6.52 -1.85 -35.42
C THR A 549 7.94 -1.45 -35.80
N HIS A 550 8.89 -2.31 -35.51
CA HIS A 550 10.25 -2.24 -36.04
C HIS A 550 10.42 -3.11 -37.31
N ARG A 551 9.37 -3.89 -37.69
CA ARG A 551 9.36 -4.72 -38.88
C ARG A 551 8.61 -4.03 -40.02
N ILE A 552 9.36 -3.63 -41.03
CA ILE A 552 8.82 -2.81 -42.12
C ILE A 552 7.82 -3.58 -42.99
N GLY A 553 7.96 -4.93 -43.08
CA GLY A 553 6.98 -5.76 -43.76
C GLY A 553 5.56 -5.61 -43.22
N SER A 554 5.40 -5.47 -41.91
CA SER A 554 4.12 -5.27 -41.24
C SER A 554 3.56 -3.85 -41.41
N ALA A 555 4.42 -2.85 -41.66
CA ALA A 555 3.98 -1.48 -41.86
C ALA A 555 3.19 -1.27 -43.18
N LYS A 556 3.30 -2.21 -44.14
CA LYS A 556 2.61 -2.15 -45.43
C LYS A 556 1.09 -2.22 -45.36
N ILE A 557 0.54 -2.71 -44.25
CA ILE A 557 -0.92 -2.79 -44.08
C ILE A 557 -1.56 -1.46 -43.71
N ALA A 558 -0.75 -0.45 -43.35
CA ALA A 558 -1.23 0.84 -42.94
C ALA A 558 -1.49 1.75 -44.17
N ASP A 559 -2.50 2.62 -44.07
CA ASP A 559 -2.80 3.63 -45.07
C ASP A 559 -1.65 4.65 -45.21
N ARG A 560 -1.00 4.93 -44.06
CA ARG A 560 0.11 5.88 -44.01
C ARG A 560 1.16 5.43 -42.99
N ILE A 561 2.42 5.64 -43.33
CA ILE A 561 3.57 5.34 -42.50
C ILE A 561 4.18 6.62 -41.98
N VAL A 562 4.47 6.68 -40.69
CA VAL A 562 5.16 7.77 -40.00
C VAL A 562 6.53 7.27 -39.54
N VAL A 563 7.60 7.83 -40.06
CA VAL A 563 8.97 7.43 -39.77
C VAL A 563 9.55 8.34 -38.71
N MET A 564 9.91 7.78 -37.57
CA MET A 564 10.52 8.51 -36.48
C MET A 564 12.04 8.37 -36.47
N LYS A 565 12.75 9.48 -36.26
CA LYS A 565 14.20 9.54 -36.10
C LYS A 565 14.57 10.60 -35.08
N ASN A 566 15.36 10.24 -34.06
CA ASN A 566 15.87 11.15 -33.04
C ASN A 566 14.78 11.98 -32.29
N GLY A 567 13.58 11.43 -32.12
CA GLY A 567 12.48 12.12 -31.46
C GLY A 567 11.63 13.03 -32.34
N GLU A 568 11.85 13.03 -33.66
CA GLU A 568 11.13 13.84 -34.65
C GLU A 568 10.48 12.95 -35.72
N ILE A 569 9.47 13.43 -36.41
CA ILE A 569 8.91 12.80 -37.61
C ILE A 569 9.80 13.17 -38.78
N ALA A 570 10.54 12.19 -39.31
CA ALA A 570 11.46 12.41 -40.43
C ALA A 570 10.78 12.31 -41.80
N GLU A 571 9.87 11.35 -41.96
CA GLU A 571 9.18 11.07 -43.22
C GLU A 571 7.74 10.63 -42.96
N THR A 572 6.84 10.93 -43.88
CA THR A 572 5.45 10.48 -43.83
C THR A 572 4.96 10.21 -45.27
N GLY A 573 4.32 9.04 -45.48
CA GLY A 573 3.79 8.68 -46.80
C GLY A 573 3.32 7.24 -46.86
N THR A 574 2.89 6.75 -48.04
CA THR A 574 2.62 5.35 -48.27
C THR A 574 3.93 4.55 -48.42
N HIS A 575 3.86 3.23 -48.35
CA HIS A 575 5.01 2.37 -48.57
C HIS A 575 5.75 2.68 -49.88
N GLU A 576 5.00 2.81 -51.00
CA GLU A 576 5.53 3.06 -52.33
C GLU A 576 6.21 4.43 -52.40
N GLN A 577 5.58 5.47 -51.83
CA GLN A 577 6.14 6.82 -51.79
C GLN A 577 7.46 6.87 -51.02
N LEU A 578 7.50 6.26 -49.84
CA LEU A 578 8.68 6.29 -48.99
C LEU A 578 9.84 5.45 -49.54
N VAL A 579 9.56 4.33 -50.22
CA VAL A 579 10.60 3.55 -50.91
C VAL A 579 11.19 4.38 -52.09
N ALA A 580 10.32 5.06 -52.87
CA ALA A 580 10.76 5.87 -53.97
C ALA A 580 11.59 7.10 -53.56
N GLN A 581 11.38 7.64 -52.34
CA GLN A 581 12.14 8.77 -51.81
C GLN A 581 13.60 8.42 -51.49
N ASN A 582 13.96 7.13 -51.40
CA ASN A 582 15.30 6.66 -51.01
C ASN A 582 15.82 7.28 -49.69
N GLY A 583 14.92 7.54 -48.75
CA GLY A 583 15.19 8.17 -47.47
C GLY A 583 15.46 7.16 -46.31
N VAL A 584 15.10 7.58 -45.10
CA VAL A 584 15.31 6.74 -43.90
C VAL A 584 14.52 5.43 -43.98
N TYR A 585 13.26 5.50 -44.44
CA TYR A 585 12.40 4.33 -44.61
C TYR A 585 12.96 3.33 -45.61
N ALA A 586 13.39 3.82 -46.80
CA ALA A 586 13.94 2.98 -47.86
C ALA A 586 15.20 2.26 -47.39
N ASN A 587 16.10 2.93 -46.65
CA ASN A 587 17.30 2.34 -46.08
C ASN A 587 16.96 1.25 -45.06
N MET A 588 15.97 1.48 -44.18
CA MET A 588 15.51 0.48 -43.22
C MET A 588 14.88 -0.74 -43.93
N TYR A 589 14.08 -0.50 -44.96
CA TYR A 589 13.47 -1.55 -45.77
C TYR A 589 14.51 -2.40 -46.50
N GLU A 590 15.51 -1.81 -47.13
CA GLU A 590 16.61 -2.51 -47.82
C GLU A 590 17.43 -3.35 -46.80
N ALA A 591 17.72 -2.77 -45.63
CA ALA A 591 18.45 -3.48 -44.60
C ALA A 591 17.72 -4.73 -44.11
N GLN A 592 16.39 -4.65 -43.93
CA GLN A 592 15.59 -5.80 -43.50
C GLN A 592 15.37 -6.81 -44.64
N SER A 593 15.13 -6.35 -45.88
CA SER A 593 14.89 -7.24 -47.01
C SER A 593 16.11 -8.11 -47.38
N LYS A 594 17.31 -7.72 -47.00
CA LYS A 594 18.54 -8.52 -47.20
C LYS A 594 18.63 -9.76 -46.28
N TRP A 595 17.81 -9.82 -45.22
CA TRP A 595 17.81 -10.94 -44.26
C TRP A 595 16.65 -11.93 -44.49
N TYR A 596 15.73 -11.60 -45.37
CA TYR A 596 14.63 -12.46 -45.84
C TYR A 596 14.79 -12.75 -47.34
#